data_88af282cf28b468f5a2cd1128208ccc8
#
_entry.id   88af282cf28b468f5a2cd1128208ccc8
#
_cell.length_a   1.000
_cell.length_b   1.000
_cell.length_c   1.000
_cell.angle_alpha   90.00
_cell.angle_beta   90.00
_cell.angle_gamma   90.00
#
_symmetry.space_group_name_H-M   'P 1'
#
loop_
_entity.id
_entity.type
_entity.pdbx_description
1 polymer ?
#
loop_
_entity_poly.entity_id
_entity_poly.type
_entity_poly.pdbx_seq_one_letter_code
_entity_poly.pdbx_strand_id
1 'polypeptide(L)'
;MEIHVEGESGAPERFWTALMDGLPEHARVYGVERTVCEPAGFEEFRIEESDSTPGGVPVMLPDLAPCPECLEEMRDPFSRRYHYPFTNCTHCGSRYSIIETMPYDRAGTSMKGFRMCPECRREYQDVEDRRFHAQPIGCPSCGPSVKVLFSDGSELGFGHGFDTPAAQVAWVLADGLIVALLGVGGFQLLADASSEAAVRRLRRLKERDAKPFAVMVPDVAAAERLCRLSEEEKRLLASPAAQIGRASCRERV
;
A
#
# COMPACT_ATOMS: atom_id res chain seq x y z
N MET A 1 17.25 -11.71 7.53
CA MET A 1 17.83 -10.43 8.00
C MET A 1 18.87 -10.80 9.04
N GLU A 2 20.07 -10.25 8.92
CA GLU A 2 21.16 -10.39 9.89
C GLU A 2 21.36 -9.03 10.57
N ILE A 3 21.59 -9.04 11.86
CA ILE A 3 21.82 -7.82 12.64
C ILE A 3 23.05 -8.09 13.51
N HIS A 4 24.08 -7.28 13.35
CA HIS A 4 25.24 -7.26 14.22
C HIS A 4 25.06 -6.18 15.28
N VAL A 5 25.24 -6.54 16.54
CA VAL A 5 25.09 -5.61 17.67
C VAL A 5 26.29 -5.73 18.60
N GLU A 6 26.97 -4.64 18.84
CA GLU A 6 28.08 -4.55 19.77
C GLU A 6 27.95 -3.36 20.71
N GLY A 7 28.60 -3.41 21.85
CA GLY A 7 28.57 -2.36 22.86
C GLY A 7 29.02 -2.87 24.22
N GLU A 8 28.82 -2.04 25.25
CA GLU A 8 29.13 -2.39 26.64
C GLU A 8 28.35 -3.63 27.10
N SER A 9 28.81 -4.26 28.18
CA SER A 9 28.16 -5.43 28.78
C SER A 9 26.67 -5.18 29.01
N GLY A 10 25.83 -6.09 28.47
CA GLY A 10 24.38 -6.00 28.51
C GLY A 10 23.75 -5.13 27.41
N ALA A 11 24.51 -4.48 26.53
CA ALA A 11 23.98 -3.70 25.42
C ALA A 11 23.24 -4.60 24.38
N PRO A 12 23.76 -5.76 23.98
CA PRO A 12 23.05 -6.66 23.10
C PRO A 12 21.71 -7.16 23.64
N GLU A 13 21.61 -7.43 24.94
CA GLU A 13 20.36 -7.86 25.58
C GLU A 13 19.34 -6.73 25.64
N ARG A 14 19.79 -5.49 25.97
CA ARG A 14 18.89 -4.32 25.92
C ARG A 14 18.38 -4.05 24.52
N PHE A 15 19.25 -4.13 23.52
CA PHE A 15 18.87 -4.01 22.12
C PHE A 15 17.84 -5.07 21.73
N TRP A 16 18.08 -6.32 22.09
CA TRP A 16 17.15 -7.41 21.81
C TRP A 16 15.76 -7.17 22.43
N THR A 17 15.72 -6.78 23.68
CA THR A 17 14.46 -6.46 24.35
C THR A 17 13.74 -5.32 23.67
N ALA A 18 14.43 -4.22 23.39
CA ALA A 18 13.86 -3.07 22.69
C ALA A 18 13.37 -3.44 21.27
N LEU A 19 14.10 -4.28 20.54
CA LEU A 19 13.70 -4.76 19.23
C LEU A 19 12.40 -5.56 19.31
N MET A 20 12.29 -6.50 20.25
CA MET A 20 11.09 -7.35 20.37
C MET A 20 9.88 -6.58 20.88
N ASP A 21 10.07 -5.63 21.77
CA ASP A 21 8.99 -4.77 22.31
C ASP A 21 8.55 -3.71 21.29
N GLY A 22 9.46 -3.27 20.42
CA GLY A 22 9.22 -2.24 19.39
C GLY A 22 8.93 -2.77 17.99
N LEU A 23 8.61 -4.07 17.85
CA LEU A 23 8.30 -4.62 16.52
C LEU A 23 7.10 -3.90 15.89
N PRO A 24 7.20 -3.48 14.62
CA PRO A 24 6.05 -2.96 13.87
C PRO A 24 4.88 -3.94 13.89
N GLU A 25 3.65 -3.44 13.91
CA GLU A 25 2.41 -4.25 13.99
C GLU A 25 2.35 -5.41 12.97
N HIS A 26 2.96 -5.21 11.82
CA HIS A 26 2.96 -6.18 10.71
C HIS A 26 4.20 -7.08 10.68
N ALA A 27 5.19 -6.83 11.53
CA ALA A 27 6.37 -7.67 11.61
C ALA A 27 6.01 -9.05 12.18
N ARG A 28 6.57 -10.09 11.60
CA ARG A 28 6.42 -11.47 12.07
C ARG A 28 7.79 -12.09 12.18
N VAL A 29 8.13 -12.51 13.39
CA VAL A 29 9.37 -13.24 13.67
C VAL A 29 9.06 -14.72 13.67
N TYR A 30 9.58 -15.45 12.68
CA TYR A 30 9.37 -16.89 12.52
C TYR A 30 10.47 -17.74 13.18
N GLY A 31 11.64 -17.15 13.41
CA GLY A 31 12.75 -17.81 14.06
C GLY A 31 13.88 -16.83 14.31
N VAL A 32 14.68 -17.12 15.34
CA VAL A 32 15.83 -16.33 15.73
C VAL A 32 16.98 -17.26 16.08
N GLU A 33 18.13 -16.99 15.51
CA GLU A 33 19.42 -17.53 15.97
C GLU A 33 20.24 -16.38 16.53
N ARG A 34 20.91 -16.63 17.64
CA ARG A 34 21.79 -15.66 18.29
C ARG A 34 23.14 -16.30 18.51
N THR A 35 24.18 -15.67 18.00
CA THR A 35 25.57 -16.13 18.16
C THR A 35 26.41 -15.01 18.74
N VAL A 36 27.36 -15.37 19.59
CA VAL A 36 28.34 -14.41 20.06
C VAL A 36 29.51 -14.42 19.06
N CYS A 37 29.90 -13.25 18.61
CA CYS A 37 31.01 -13.04 17.69
C CYS A 37 31.96 -11.98 18.22
N GLU A 38 33.16 -11.91 17.63
CA GLU A 38 34.13 -10.87 17.94
C GLU A 38 33.60 -9.51 17.49
N PRO A 39 33.81 -8.41 18.26
CA PRO A 39 33.44 -7.07 17.86
C PRO A 39 34.07 -6.67 16.53
N ALA A 40 33.30 -6.09 15.65
CA ALA A 40 33.75 -5.57 14.34
C ALA A 40 34.22 -4.11 14.42
N GLY A 41 33.93 -3.41 15.54
CA GLY A 41 34.33 -2.03 15.77
C GLY A 41 33.45 -1.01 15.08
N PHE A 42 32.15 -1.27 14.96
CA PHE A 42 31.20 -0.30 14.43
C PHE A 42 31.02 0.88 15.40
N GLU A 43 31.17 2.10 14.87
CA GLU A 43 31.02 3.34 15.64
C GLU A 43 29.62 3.94 15.54
N GLU A 44 28.84 3.52 14.53
CA GLU A 44 27.50 4.07 14.25
C GLU A 44 26.54 3.00 13.69
N PHE A 45 25.25 3.27 13.75
CA PHE A 45 24.24 2.47 13.05
C PHE A 45 24.34 2.68 11.54
N ARG A 46 24.40 1.59 10.79
CA ARG A 46 24.34 1.63 9.34
C ARG A 46 23.57 0.43 8.79
N ILE A 47 22.97 0.61 7.63
CA ILE A 47 22.36 -0.45 6.85
C ILE A 47 23.35 -0.83 5.75
N GLU A 48 23.82 -2.06 5.80
CA GLU A 48 24.67 -2.62 4.74
C GLU A 48 23.84 -2.94 3.49
N GLU A 49 24.47 -2.94 2.33
CA GLU A 49 23.82 -3.40 1.09
C GLU A 49 23.41 -4.86 1.22
N SER A 50 22.24 -5.19 0.65
CA SER A 50 21.72 -6.56 0.68
C SER A 50 22.65 -7.51 -0.07
N ASP A 51 23.07 -8.59 0.60
CA ASP A 51 23.87 -9.62 -0.05
C ASP A 51 23.01 -10.47 -0.99
N SER A 52 23.48 -10.62 -2.22
CA SER A 52 22.82 -11.41 -3.27
C SER A 52 23.28 -12.88 -3.29
N THR A 53 23.99 -13.36 -2.26
CA THR A 53 24.50 -14.73 -2.20
C THR A 53 23.36 -15.76 -2.32
N PRO A 54 23.43 -16.73 -3.25
CA PRO A 54 22.40 -17.75 -3.40
C PRO A 54 22.35 -18.68 -2.17
N GLY A 55 21.22 -18.79 -1.51
CA GLY A 55 21.05 -19.77 -0.39
C GLY A 55 19.89 -19.50 0.55
N GLY A 56 19.37 -18.28 0.62
CA GLY A 56 18.16 -17.98 1.38
C GLY A 56 16.91 -18.04 0.52
N VAL A 57 15.83 -18.61 1.03
CA VAL A 57 14.49 -18.45 0.40
C VAL A 57 14.04 -17.02 0.70
N PRO A 58 13.94 -16.12 -0.29
CA PRO A 58 13.53 -14.77 -0.02
C PRO A 58 12.07 -14.76 0.43
N VAL A 59 11.81 -14.14 1.58
CA VAL A 59 10.44 -13.92 2.05
C VAL A 59 9.85 -12.77 1.24
N MET A 60 8.85 -13.08 0.41
CA MET A 60 8.10 -12.07 -0.32
C MET A 60 7.07 -11.43 0.60
N LEU A 61 7.21 -10.13 0.84
CA LEU A 61 6.28 -9.37 1.66
C LEU A 61 5.01 -9.06 0.85
N PRO A 62 3.80 -9.24 1.42
CA PRO A 62 2.56 -8.85 0.78
C PRO A 62 2.43 -7.32 0.70
N ASP A 63 1.60 -6.85 -0.22
CA ASP A 63 1.13 -5.47 -0.21
C ASP A 63 0.27 -5.22 1.02
N LEU A 64 0.36 -4.03 1.58
CA LEU A 64 -0.38 -3.62 2.77
C LEU A 64 -1.21 -2.38 2.48
N ALA A 65 -2.41 -2.32 3.04
CA ALA A 65 -3.24 -1.12 3.00
C ALA A 65 -2.51 0.08 3.62
N PRO A 66 -2.81 1.32 3.19
CA PRO A 66 -2.26 2.50 3.82
C PRO A 66 -2.55 2.53 5.32
N CYS A 67 -1.54 2.83 6.13
CA CYS A 67 -1.69 2.98 7.57
C CYS A 67 -2.44 4.29 7.91
N PRO A 68 -2.97 4.43 9.14
CA PRO A 68 -3.71 5.63 9.55
C PRO A 68 -2.95 6.92 9.30
N GLU A 69 -1.66 6.99 9.65
CA GLU A 69 -0.82 8.18 9.45
C GLU A 69 -0.65 8.54 7.96
N CYS A 70 -0.54 7.55 7.08
CA CYS A 70 -0.51 7.79 5.65
C CYS A 70 -1.86 8.30 5.11
N LEU A 71 -2.96 7.79 5.64
CA LEU A 71 -4.31 8.26 5.30
C LEU A 71 -4.56 9.69 5.80
N GLU A 72 -4.11 10.03 7.00
CA GLU A 72 -4.17 11.38 7.55
C GLU A 72 -3.36 12.35 6.71
N GLU A 73 -2.12 12.00 6.36
CA GLU A 73 -1.27 12.81 5.49
C GLU A 73 -1.90 13.06 4.11
N MET A 74 -2.58 12.06 3.54
CA MET A 74 -3.31 12.20 2.27
C MET A 74 -4.52 13.13 2.37
N ARG A 75 -5.08 13.32 3.56
CA ARG A 75 -6.23 14.19 3.83
C ARG A 75 -5.85 15.60 4.30
N ASP A 76 -4.63 15.78 4.75
CA ASP A 76 -4.12 17.06 5.25
C ASP A 76 -3.83 18.00 4.07
N PRO A 77 -4.57 19.13 3.91
CA PRO A 77 -4.36 20.10 2.84
C PRO A 77 -2.97 20.77 2.87
N PHE A 78 -2.30 20.74 4.02
CA PHE A 78 -0.95 21.32 4.18
C PHE A 78 0.16 20.32 3.88
N SER A 79 -0.19 19.03 3.72
CA SER A 79 0.78 18.02 3.35
C SER A 79 1.16 18.11 1.88
N ARG A 80 2.45 17.93 1.58
CA ARG A 80 2.94 17.81 0.20
C ARG A 80 2.42 16.54 -0.52
N ARG A 81 1.80 15.60 0.23
CA ARG A 81 1.15 14.38 -0.29
C ARG A 81 -0.39 14.47 -0.22
N TYR A 82 -0.92 15.67 -0.06
CA TYR A 82 -2.36 15.87 -0.10
C TYR A 82 -2.95 15.26 -1.37
N HIS A 83 -3.95 14.40 -1.22
CA HIS A 83 -4.61 13.65 -2.30
C HIS A 83 -3.65 12.79 -3.17
N TYR A 84 -2.45 12.47 -2.69
CA TYR A 84 -1.53 11.62 -3.42
C TYR A 84 -1.81 10.13 -3.15
N PRO A 85 -2.36 9.35 -4.11
CA PRO A 85 -2.87 8.01 -3.86
C PRO A 85 -1.78 6.94 -3.65
N PHE A 86 -0.51 7.27 -3.94
CA PHE A 86 0.61 6.36 -3.73
C PHE A 86 1.39 6.67 -2.46
N THR A 87 0.80 7.42 -1.53
CA THR A 87 1.39 7.70 -0.22
C THR A 87 1.60 6.40 0.55
N ASN A 88 2.80 6.22 1.06
CA ASN A 88 3.22 5.02 1.78
C ASN A 88 4.33 5.35 2.80
N CYS A 89 4.67 4.37 3.64
CA CYS A 89 5.81 4.41 4.54
C CYS A 89 6.42 3.01 4.70
N THR A 90 7.32 2.79 5.66
CA THR A 90 7.88 1.47 5.95
C THR A 90 6.83 0.48 6.44
N HIS A 91 5.73 0.95 7.04
CA HIS A 91 4.67 0.09 7.60
C HIS A 91 3.56 -0.27 6.61
N CYS A 92 3.43 0.41 5.47
CA CYS A 92 2.31 0.23 4.55
C CYS A 92 2.68 0.42 3.09
N GLY A 93 1.73 0.15 2.20
CA GLY A 93 1.87 0.34 0.76
C GLY A 93 2.36 -0.89 0.02
N SER A 94 2.76 -0.68 -1.22
CA SER A 94 3.14 -1.75 -2.14
C SER A 94 4.45 -2.43 -1.75
N ARG A 95 4.49 -3.76 -1.88
CA ARG A 95 5.66 -4.62 -1.71
C ARG A 95 5.73 -5.62 -2.87
N TYR A 96 4.95 -6.71 -2.78
CA TYR A 96 4.88 -7.75 -3.79
C TYR A 96 4.61 -7.21 -5.19
N SER A 97 3.62 -6.33 -5.32
CA SER A 97 3.17 -5.79 -6.61
C SER A 97 4.23 -4.98 -7.36
N ILE A 98 5.25 -4.48 -6.68
CA ILE A 98 6.30 -3.66 -7.29
C ILE A 98 7.63 -4.39 -7.44
N ILE A 99 7.78 -5.60 -6.88
CA ILE A 99 9.03 -6.37 -6.97
C ILE A 99 9.23 -6.87 -8.40
N GLU A 100 10.39 -6.59 -8.97
CA GLU A 100 10.85 -7.14 -10.24
C GLU A 100 11.97 -8.16 -10.02
N THR A 101 12.84 -7.90 -9.07
CA THR A 101 13.95 -8.80 -8.68
C THR A 101 14.18 -8.75 -7.18
N MET A 102 14.76 -9.80 -6.62
CA MET A 102 15.25 -9.82 -5.24
C MET A 102 16.76 -9.51 -5.22
N PRO A 103 17.28 -8.93 -4.14
CA PRO A 103 16.62 -8.53 -2.89
C PRO A 103 15.62 -7.38 -3.06
N TYR A 104 14.73 -7.17 -2.05
CA TYR A 104 13.74 -6.10 -2.07
C TYR A 104 14.39 -4.75 -1.77
N ASP A 105 15.02 -4.19 -2.77
CA ASP A 105 15.58 -2.83 -2.77
C ASP A 105 14.98 -2.02 -3.91
N ARG A 106 14.98 -0.68 -3.81
CA ARG A 106 14.35 0.19 -4.80
C ARG A 106 14.81 -0.11 -6.24
N ALA A 107 16.09 -0.43 -6.42
CA ALA A 107 16.65 -0.81 -7.71
C ALA A 107 16.05 -2.10 -8.27
N GLY A 108 15.60 -3.01 -7.41
CA GLY A 108 14.93 -4.27 -7.74
C GLY A 108 13.41 -4.15 -7.89
N THR A 109 12.87 -2.94 -7.90
CA THR A 109 11.43 -2.69 -8.01
C THR A 109 11.08 -1.82 -9.22
N SER A 110 9.79 -1.77 -9.58
CA SER A 110 9.27 -0.84 -10.59
C SER A 110 9.49 0.65 -10.22
N MET A 111 9.83 0.94 -8.96
CA MET A 111 10.16 2.28 -8.50
C MET A 111 11.57 2.76 -8.94
N LYS A 112 12.41 1.90 -9.52
CA LYS A 112 13.74 2.26 -10.03
C LYS A 112 13.71 3.38 -11.07
N GLY A 113 12.60 3.47 -11.84
CA GLY A 113 12.39 4.52 -12.84
C GLY A 113 12.04 5.90 -12.24
N PHE A 114 11.68 5.96 -10.96
CA PHE A 114 11.24 7.18 -10.27
C PHE A 114 12.36 7.74 -9.40
N ARG A 115 13.13 8.71 -9.92
CA ARG A 115 14.20 9.35 -9.18
C ARG A 115 13.63 10.24 -8.06
N MET A 116 13.99 9.95 -6.82
CA MET A 116 13.55 10.72 -5.66
C MET A 116 13.92 12.19 -5.77
N CYS A 117 12.97 13.09 -5.45
CA CYS A 117 13.24 14.50 -5.23
C CYS A 117 14.06 14.70 -3.93
N PRO A 118 14.63 15.91 -3.70
CA PRO A 118 15.46 16.16 -2.52
C PRO A 118 14.73 15.85 -1.19
N GLU A 119 13.45 16.20 -1.10
CA GLU A 119 12.63 15.98 0.11
C GLU A 119 12.40 14.49 0.35
N CYS A 120 12.00 13.72 -0.69
CA CYS A 120 11.83 12.27 -0.55
C CYS A 120 13.14 11.56 -0.23
N ARG A 121 14.26 12.05 -0.76
CA ARG A 121 15.59 11.52 -0.46
C ARG A 121 15.95 11.77 1.01
N ARG A 122 15.67 12.97 1.54
CA ARG A 122 15.91 13.28 2.96
C ARG A 122 15.10 12.37 3.87
N GLU A 123 13.80 12.20 3.64
CA GLU A 123 12.96 11.27 4.39
C GLU A 123 13.46 9.82 4.28
N TYR A 124 13.94 9.40 3.12
CA TYR A 124 14.48 8.06 2.90
C TYR A 124 15.78 7.79 3.67
N GLN A 125 16.58 8.82 3.92
CA GLN A 125 17.88 8.73 4.58
C GLN A 125 17.84 9.09 6.08
N ASP A 126 16.76 9.68 6.54
CA ASP A 126 16.62 10.10 7.93
C ASP A 126 16.12 8.92 8.78
N VAL A 127 16.92 8.49 9.75
CA VAL A 127 16.62 7.35 10.65
C VAL A 127 15.40 7.60 11.53
N GLU A 128 15.05 8.86 11.79
CA GLU A 128 13.89 9.24 12.58
C GLU A 128 12.61 9.37 11.74
N ASP A 129 12.73 9.35 10.41
CA ASP A 129 11.57 9.46 9.53
C ASP A 129 10.89 8.11 9.33
N ARG A 130 9.55 8.06 9.40
CA ARG A 130 8.76 6.86 9.14
C ARG A 130 8.92 6.29 7.73
N ARG A 131 9.62 6.98 6.83
CA ARG A 131 9.99 6.55 5.47
C ARG A 131 11.45 6.19 5.32
N PHE A 132 12.17 6.09 6.43
CA PHE A 132 13.55 5.61 6.40
C PHE A 132 13.65 4.27 5.64
N HIS A 133 14.40 4.24 4.54
CA HIS A 133 14.52 3.09 3.63
C HIS A 133 13.18 2.52 3.09
N ALA A 134 12.10 3.31 3.05
CA ALA A 134 10.86 2.90 2.41
C ALA A 134 11.03 2.80 0.88
N GLN A 135 11.22 1.62 0.34
CA GLN A 135 11.53 1.40 -1.08
C GLN A 135 10.49 2.00 -2.04
N PRO A 136 9.15 1.96 -1.74
CA PRO A 136 8.14 2.55 -2.60
C PRO A 136 7.96 4.08 -2.45
N ILE A 137 8.80 4.75 -1.63
CA ILE A 137 8.66 6.19 -1.38
C ILE A 137 8.51 7.02 -2.66
N GLY A 138 7.58 7.97 -2.62
CA GLY A 138 7.34 8.95 -3.65
C GLY A 138 6.45 10.10 -3.17
N CYS A 139 6.27 11.08 -4.02
CA CYS A 139 5.33 12.18 -3.85
C CYS A 139 4.83 12.62 -5.23
N PRO A 140 3.85 13.55 -5.33
CA PRO A 140 3.35 14.01 -6.64
C PRO A 140 4.44 14.51 -7.60
N SER A 141 5.57 15.02 -7.07
CA SER A 141 6.64 15.56 -7.90
C SER A 141 7.63 14.50 -8.42
N CYS A 142 7.75 13.35 -7.77
CA CYS A 142 8.79 12.38 -8.11
C CYS A 142 8.33 10.93 -8.20
N GLY A 143 7.11 10.63 -7.80
CA GLY A 143 6.53 9.28 -7.86
C GLY A 143 5.57 9.08 -9.03
N PRO A 144 4.89 7.94 -9.07
CA PRO A 144 3.86 7.67 -10.07
C PRO A 144 2.71 8.67 -10.02
N SER A 145 2.04 8.86 -11.14
CA SER A 145 0.86 9.71 -11.25
C SER A 145 -0.32 8.93 -11.82
N VAL A 146 -1.54 9.41 -11.54
CA VAL A 146 -2.78 8.89 -12.12
C VAL A 146 -3.26 9.84 -13.20
N LYS A 147 -3.69 9.30 -14.33
CA LYS A 147 -4.33 10.03 -15.42
C LYS A 147 -5.68 9.42 -15.72
N VAL A 148 -6.64 10.27 -16.05
CA VAL A 148 -7.96 9.85 -16.54
C VAL A 148 -8.00 10.08 -18.04
N LEU A 149 -8.29 9.01 -18.79
CA LEU A 149 -8.33 9.05 -20.24
C LEU A 149 -9.74 8.74 -20.73
N PHE A 150 -10.14 9.37 -21.83
CA PHE A 150 -11.29 8.93 -22.61
C PHE A 150 -10.96 7.68 -23.40
N SER A 151 -11.99 7.06 -24.00
CA SER A 151 -11.85 5.84 -24.82
C SER A 151 -11.01 6.04 -26.08
N ASP A 152 -10.86 7.26 -26.55
CA ASP A 152 -10.01 7.64 -27.69
C ASP A 152 -8.54 7.90 -27.29
N GLY A 153 -8.22 7.78 -25.97
CA GLY A 153 -6.89 8.02 -25.43
C GLY A 153 -6.58 9.48 -25.10
N SER A 154 -7.50 10.42 -25.35
CA SER A 154 -7.32 11.81 -24.93
C SER A 154 -7.43 11.93 -23.41
N GLU A 155 -6.63 12.82 -22.80
CA GLU A 155 -6.60 13.03 -21.37
C GLU A 155 -7.76 13.93 -20.92
N LEU A 156 -8.49 13.53 -19.87
CA LEU A 156 -9.46 14.41 -19.23
C LEU A 156 -8.72 15.46 -18.42
N GLY A 157 -8.63 16.67 -18.99
CA GLY A 157 -7.90 17.79 -18.38
C GLY A 157 -8.53 18.29 -17.08
N PHE A 158 -7.72 18.92 -16.25
CA PHE A 158 -8.20 19.68 -15.08
C PHE A 158 -8.90 20.96 -15.60
N GLY A 159 -10.07 21.30 -15.08
CA GLY A 159 -10.78 22.50 -15.50
C GLY A 159 -12.32 22.45 -15.38
N HIS A 160 -12.88 21.31 -15.05
CA HIS A 160 -14.34 21.14 -14.89
C HIS A 160 -14.78 21.13 -13.41
N GLY A 161 -14.04 21.77 -12.51
CA GLY A 161 -14.31 21.76 -11.07
C GLY A 161 -13.80 20.50 -10.35
N PHE A 162 -12.94 19.70 -11.00
CA PHE A 162 -12.36 18.51 -10.41
C PHE A 162 -10.85 18.71 -10.25
N ASP A 163 -10.41 18.79 -8.99
CA ASP A 163 -9.03 19.07 -8.66
C ASP A 163 -8.16 17.80 -8.57
N THR A 164 -8.77 16.62 -8.66
CA THR A 164 -8.04 15.34 -8.55
C THR A 164 -8.59 14.29 -9.52
N PRO A 165 -7.74 13.33 -9.97
CA PRO A 165 -8.21 12.20 -10.76
C PRO A 165 -9.31 11.38 -10.07
N ALA A 166 -9.27 11.27 -8.73
CA ALA A 166 -10.31 10.57 -7.97
C ALA A 166 -11.67 11.29 -8.07
N ALA A 167 -11.70 12.62 -8.00
CA ALA A 167 -12.92 13.40 -8.18
C ALA A 167 -13.47 13.27 -9.61
N GLN A 168 -12.60 13.27 -10.62
CA GLN A 168 -12.99 13.03 -12.01
C GLN A 168 -13.66 11.66 -12.19
N VAL A 169 -13.02 10.60 -11.64
CA VAL A 169 -13.58 9.24 -11.68
C VAL A 169 -14.90 9.15 -10.94
N ALA A 170 -15.02 9.76 -9.76
CA ALA A 170 -16.26 9.77 -8.99
C ALA A 170 -17.40 10.42 -9.78
N TRP A 171 -17.14 11.53 -10.45
CA TRP A 171 -18.12 12.19 -11.31
C TRP A 171 -18.57 11.31 -12.47
N VAL A 172 -17.60 10.69 -13.19
CA VAL A 172 -17.88 9.77 -14.30
C VAL A 172 -18.73 8.58 -13.85
N LEU A 173 -18.45 8.02 -12.68
CA LEU A 173 -19.23 6.93 -12.10
C LEU A 173 -20.64 7.37 -11.70
N ALA A 174 -20.78 8.56 -11.10
CA ALA A 174 -22.09 9.13 -10.72
C ALA A 174 -23.00 9.39 -11.94
N ASP A 175 -22.41 9.71 -13.11
CA ASP A 175 -23.10 9.81 -14.39
C ASP A 175 -23.45 8.42 -14.99
N GLY A 176 -23.23 7.36 -14.24
CA GLY A 176 -23.57 5.98 -14.60
C GLY A 176 -22.61 5.37 -15.64
N LEU A 177 -21.46 5.94 -15.89
CA LEU A 177 -20.45 5.39 -16.79
C LEU A 177 -19.62 4.28 -16.12
N ILE A 178 -18.92 3.50 -16.93
CA ILE A 178 -18.00 2.45 -16.45
C ILE A 178 -16.58 2.93 -16.65
N VAL A 179 -15.77 2.82 -15.62
CA VAL A 179 -14.35 3.19 -15.63
C VAL A 179 -13.49 1.94 -15.61
N ALA A 180 -12.51 1.87 -16.49
CA ALA A 180 -11.45 0.88 -16.44
C ALA A 180 -10.26 1.47 -15.68
N LEU A 181 -10.06 1.03 -14.43
CA LEU A 181 -8.94 1.43 -13.59
C LEU A 181 -7.77 0.45 -13.79
N LEU A 182 -6.64 0.95 -14.28
CA LEU A 182 -5.40 0.20 -14.31
C LEU A 182 -4.67 0.39 -12.98
N GLY A 183 -4.69 -0.64 -12.16
CA GLY A 183 -3.87 -0.73 -10.95
C GLY A 183 -2.59 -1.54 -11.18
N VAL A 184 -1.75 -1.69 -10.15
CA VAL A 184 -0.49 -2.45 -10.23
C VAL A 184 -0.73 -3.92 -10.65
N GLY A 185 -1.84 -4.52 -10.20
CA GLY A 185 -2.22 -5.90 -10.52
C GLY A 185 -3.02 -6.08 -11.83
N GLY A 186 -3.30 -5.01 -12.58
CA GLY A 186 -4.06 -5.07 -13.83
C GLY A 186 -5.33 -4.21 -13.84
N PHE A 187 -6.18 -4.41 -14.86
CA PHE A 187 -7.41 -3.64 -15.03
C PHE A 187 -8.54 -4.13 -14.14
N GLN A 188 -9.23 -3.17 -13.52
CA GLN A 188 -10.47 -3.36 -12.80
C GLN A 188 -11.56 -2.49 -13.43
N LEU A 189 -12.77 -3.05 -13.62
CA LEU A 189 -13.91 -2.28 -14.10
C LEU A 189 -14.75 -1.82 -12.90
N LEU A 190 -14.96 -0.51 -12.83
CA LEU A 190 -15.73 0.16 -11.78
C LEU A 190 -17.05 0.66 -12.35
N ALA A 191 -18.11 0.53 -11.57
CA ALA A 191 -19.44 1.09 -11.84
C ALA A 191 -20.07 1.52 -10.53
N ASP A 192 -20.98 2.49 -10.57
CA ASP A 192 -21.79 2.85 -9.40
C ASP A 192 -22.69 1.66 -9.02
N ALA A 193 -22.49 1.10 -7.84
CA ALA A 193 -23.24 -0.03 -7.32
C ALA A 193 -24.71 0.31 -6.99
N SER A 194 -25.04 1.60 -6.82
CA SER A 194 -26.40 2.08 -6.58
C SER A 194 -27.20 2.26 -7.88
N SER A 195 -26.54 2.29 -9.05
CA SER A 195 -27.16 2.42 -10.35
C SER A 195 -27.44 1.06 -10.99
N GLU A 196 -28.69 0.61 -10.95
CA GLU A 196 -29.09 -0.65 -11.59
C GLU A 196 -28.72 -0.69 -13.09
N ALA A 197 -28.87 0.43 -13.79
CA ALA A 197 -28.53 0.55 -15.21
C ALA A 197 -27.03 0.33 -15.44
N ALA A 198 -26.16 0.93 -14.62
CA ALA A 198 -24.72 0.76 -14.70
C ALA A 198 -24.30 -0.68 -14.37
N VAL A 199 -24.88 -1.28 -13.34
CA VAL A 199 -24.62 -2.68 -12.94
C VAL A 199 -25.05 -3.65 -14.05
N ARG A 200 -26.24 -3.48 -14.61
CA ARG A 200 -26.71 -4.31 -15.76
C ARG A 200 -25.82 -4.17 -16.97
N ARG A 201 -25.36 -2.96 -17.27
CA ARG A 201 -24.41 -2.74 -18.38
C ARG A 201 -23.09 -3.44 -18.11
N LEU A 202 -22.54 -3.35 -16.90
CA LEU A 202 -21.31 -4.03 -16.50
C LEU A 202 -21.47 -5.56 -16.61
N ARG A 203 -22.63 -6.14 -16.21
CA ARG A 203 -22.91 -7.57 -16.34
C ARG A 203 -22.85 -8.03 -17.80
N ARG A 204 -23.50 -7.26 -18.69
CA ARG A 204 -23.47 -7.57 -20.14
C ARG A 204 -22.06 -7.50 -20.72
N LEU A 205 -21.30 -6.46 -20.39
CA LEU A 205 -19.92 -6.30 -20.87
C LEU A 205 -18.97 -7.41 -20.37
N LYS A 206 -19.23 -7.96 -19.18
CA LYS A 206 -18.43 -9.03 -18.59
C LYS A 206 -19.01 -10.43 -18.86
N GLU A 207 -20.11 -10.54 -19.58
CA GLU A 207 -20.84 -11.81 -19.79
C GLU A 207 -21.03 -12.58 -18.47
N ARG A 208 -21.50 -11.86 -17.43
CA ARG A 208 -21.52 -12.36 -16.07
C ARG A 208 -22.89 -12.16 -15.43
N ASP A 209 -23.84 -13.05 -15.75
CA ASP A 209 -25.25 -12.89 -15.41
C ASP A 209 -25.54 -13.05 -13.90
N ALA A 210 -24.97 -14.06 -13.25
CA ALA A 210 -25.36 -14.46 -11.90
C ALA A 210 -24.26 -14.24 -10.83
N LYS A 211 -22.97 -14.31 -11.17
CA LYS A 211 -21.89 -14.21 -10.20
C LYS A 211 -21.81 -12.79 -9.60
N PRO A 212 -21.81 -12.61 -8.26
CA PRO A 212 -21.77 -11.28 -7.66
C PRO A 212 -20.48 -10.52 -7.99
N PHE A 213 -20.58 -9.19 -8.03
CA PHE A 213 -19.44 -8.29 -8.07
C PHE A 213 -18.98 -7.96 -6.65
N ALA A 214 -17.70 -7.66 -6.48
CA ALA A 214 -17.20 -7.07 -5.26
C ALA A 214 -17.71 -5.62 -5.16
N VAL A 215 -18.13 -5.21 -3.97
CA VAL A 215 -18.55 -3.84 -3.67
C VAL A 215 -17.48 -3.19 -2.81
N MET A 216 -17.03 -2.01 -3.22
CA MET A 216 -16.12 -1.17 -2.45
C MET A 216 -16.94 -0.20 -1.61
N VAL A 217 -16.60 -0.08 -0.34
CA VAL A 217 -17.23 0.85 0.61
C VAL A 217 -16.14 1.64 1.34
N PRO A 218 -16.46 2.85 1.85
CA PRO A 218 -15.46 3.71 2.48
C PRO A 218 -14.95 3.17 3.84
N ASP A 219 -15.80 2.43 4.56
CA ASP A 219 -15.52 1.95 5.92
C ASP A 219 -16.38 0.75 6.30
N VAL A 220 -16.08 0.15 7.47
CA VAL A 220 -16.82 -0.99 8.02
C VAL A 220 -18.28 -0.61 8.32
N ALA A 221 -18.55 0.61 8.77
CA ALA A 221 -19.91 1.05 9.06
C ALA A 221 -20.79 1.11 7.78
N ALA A 222 -20.19 1.48 6.66
CA ALA A 222 -20.85 1.39 5.36
C ALA A 222 -21.10 -0.06 4.93
N ALA A 223 -20.14 -0.97 5.18
CA ALA A 223 -20.32 -2.39 4.93
C ALA A 223 -21.46 -2.99 5.77
N GLU A 224 -21.58 -2.62 7.04
CA GLU A 224 -22.66 -3.07 7.94
C GLU A 224 -24.07 -2.63 7.49
N ARG A 225 -24.19 -1.55 6.74
CA ARG A 225 -25.47 -1.16 6.14
C ARG A 225 -25.90 -2.08 5.01
N LEU A 226 -24.94 -2.72 4.33
CA LEU A 226 -25.20 -3.57 3.17
C LEU A 226 -25.30 -5.06 3.54
N CYS A 227 -24.55 -5.51 4.55
CA CYS A 227 -24.45 -6.91 4.91
C CYS A 227 -24.35 -7.12 6.42
N ARG A 228 -24.52 -8.38 6.85
CA ARG A 228 -24.30 -8.79 8.25
C ARG A 228 -22.84 -9.18 8.40
N LEU A 229 -22.15 -8.58 9.34
CA LEU A 229 -20.75 -8.85 9.65
C LEU A 229 -20.63 -9.30 11.11
N SER A 230 -19.87 -10.37 11.33
CA SER A 230 -19.37 -10.75 12.65
C SER A 230 -18.20 -9.83 13.05
N GLU A 231 -17.86 -9.80 14.34
CA GLU A 231 -16.73 -9.01 14.83
C GLU A 231 -15.38 -9.48 14.23
N GLU A 232 -15.26 -10.76 13.91
CA GLU A 232 -14.09 -11.29 13.22
C GLU A 232 -13.99 -10.79 11.77
N GLU A 233 -15.10 -10.81 11.02
CA GLU A 233 -15.16 -10.29 9.65
C GLU A 233 -14.86 -8.79 9.61
N LYS A 234 -15.35 -8.01 10.58
CA LYS A 234 -15.02 -6.58 10.71
C LYS A 234 -13.52 -6.37 10.89
N ARG A 235 -12.90 -7.15 11.80
CA ARG A 235 -11.44 -7.08 12.01
C ARG A 235 -10.65 -7.44 10.76
N LEU A 236 -11.08 -8.47 10.04
CA LEU A 236 -10.43 -8.88 8.79
C LEU A 236 -10.58 -7.82 7.69
N LEU A 237 -11.76 -7.24 7.52
CA LEU A 237 -11.99 -6.16 6.54
C LEU A 237 -11.17 -4.89 6.85
N ALA A 238 -11.00 -4.56 8.13
CA ALA A 238 -10.22 -3.42 8.58
C ALA A 238 -8.70 -3.72 8.67
N SER A 239 -8.30 -4.97 8.46
CA SER A 239 -6.90 -5.36 8.59
C SER A 239 -6.03 -4.77 7.47
N PRO A 240 -4.73 -4.58 7.71
CA PRO A 240 -3.79 -4.11 6.69
C PRO A 240 -3.68 -4.99 5.45
N ALA A 241 -4.12 -6.25 5.54
CA ALA A 241 -4.19 -7.16 4.40
C ALA A 241 -5.28 -6.76 3.39
N ALA A 242 -6.17 -5.82 3.72
CA ALA A 242 -7.25 -5.30 2.86
C ALA A 242 -8.04 -6.41 2.15
N GLN A 243 -8.47 -7.41 2.90
CA GLN A 243 -9.09 -8.62 2.39
C GLN A 243 -10.45 -8.35 1.73
N ILE A 244 -10.72 -9.02 0.62
CA ILE A 244 -12.06 -9.07 0.03
C ILE A 244 -12.82 -10.21 0.72
N GLY A 245 -13.79 -9.83 1.58
CA GLY A 245 -14.61 -10.79 2.33
C GLY A 245 -15.84 -11.27 1.55
N ARG A 246 -16.39 -12.41 1.96
CA ARG A 246 -17.75 -12.86 1.62
C ARG A 246 -18.66 -12.58 2.81
N ALA A 247 -19.73 -11.84 2.59
CA ALA A 247 -20.69 -11.51 3.64
C ALA A 247 -22.13 -11.87 3.21
N SER A 248 -22.99 -12.15 4.18
CA SER A 248 -24.41 -12.36 3.94
C SER A 248 -25.11 -11.01 3.81
N CYS A 249 -25.71 -10.71 2.66
CA CYS A 249 -26.51 -9.50 2.47
C CYS A 249 -27.71 -9.48 3.44
N ARG A 250 -28.06 -8.27 3.93
CA ARG A 250 -29.23 -8.07 4.79
C ARG A 250 -30.54 -8.29 4.05
N GLU A 251 -30.54 -7.97 2.76
CA GLU A 251 -31.68 -8.17 1.86
C GLU A 251 -31.21 -8.82 0.56
N ARG A 252 -32.03 -9.70 0.01
CA ARG A 252 -31.84 -10.14 -1.37
C ARG A 252 -32.45 -9.06 -2.26
N VAL A 253 -31.61 -8.28 -2.90
CA VAL A 253 -32.00 -7.41 -3.99
C VAL A 253 -32.06 -8.22 -5.27
#